data_d3c9074bcca50ed279e6cb8c96c5efa6
#
_entry.id   d3c9074bcca50ed279e6cb8c96c5efa6
#
_cell.length_a   1.000
_cell.length_b   1.000
_cell.length_c   1.000
_cell.angle_alpha   90.00
_cell.angle_beta   90.00
_cell.angle_gamma   90.00
#
_symmetry.space_group_name_H-M   'P 1'
#
loop_
_entity.id
_entity.type
_entity.pdbx_description
1 polymer ?
#
loop_
_entity_poly.entity_id
_entity_poly.type
_entity_poly.pdbx_seq_one_letter_code
_entity_poly.pdbx_strand_id
1 'polypeptide(L)'
;MASTVIGVTLVLWTALGGWTAAQQQQHQQQAALLSSTADDVFSIIARAVQQELRPVVRRLESRVESLDNRLTQLDSRVTELTTSILRSRQSEQIEELSSQLTGITARLDSQQSQLSELNTQLGEQKMAQSELSAKLDNLGNLTAHVDMLGSKLTAAVINTWSQQERVDDLAAKVNHLYLPRDCSDLPVDSPSGVYLLRPSGDIQQPPVEAYCDMDTAGGRWTVIQRRDDIQPRQDFYLGWTDYKEGFGNLTKEFWWGLEKTWQLTASYRQYELRVDLEAFDGHRRHATYERFRISSEGDGYKLSVSKYSGTAGDSLTHQSSMKFSTGDRDQDGGSAHCAESRQGAWWHDQCGWSSLNGRYRDGGTVDKTGIWWWTWSDDYDTLKKAEMKIRPT
;
A
#
# COMPACT_ATOMS: atom_id res chain seq x y z
N MET A 1 -4.60 -29.74 -15.75
CA MET A 1 -4.19 -29.72 -14.32
C MET A 1 -3.18 -28.61 -14.01
N ALA A 2 -2.06 -28.49 -14.75
CA ALA A 2 -1.09 -27.42 -14.50
C ALA A 2 -1.67 -25.99 -14.65
N SER A 3 -2.53 -25.77 -15.64
CA SER A 3 -3.17 -24.46 -15.88
C SER A 3 -4.14 -24.02 -14.77
N THR A 4 -4.84 -24.97 -14.15
CA THR A 4 -5.81 -24.65 -13.07
C THR A 4 -5.13 -24.34 -11.76
N VAL A 5 -4.02 -25.01 -11.46
CA VAL A 5 -3.18 -24.73 -10.27
C VAL A 5 -2.48 -23.40 -10.40
N ILE A 6 -1.96 -23.08 -11.60
CA ILE A 6 -1.33 -21.79 -11.88
C ILE A 6 -2.35 -20.65 -11.78
N GLY A 7 -3.58 -20.85 -12.25
CA GLY A 7 -4.65 -19.86 -12.15
C GLY A 7 -5.04 -19.51 -10.71
N VAL A 8 -5.19 -20.51 -9.85
CA VAL A 8 -5.53 -20.30 -8.44
C VAL A 8 -4.40 -19.65 -7.66
N THR A 9 -3.15 -20.02 -7.95
CA THR A 9 -1.98 -19.42 -7.31
C THR A 9 -1.77 -17.97 -7.75
N LEU A 10 -2.10 -17.63 -9.00
CA LEU A 10 -2.04 -16.26 -9.51
C LEU A 10 -3.06 -15.34 -8.85
N VAL A 11 -4.29 -15.82 -8.68
CA VAL A 11 -5.37 -15.06 -8.04
C VAL A 11 -5.04 -14.70 -6.58
N LEU A 12 -4.35 -15.60 -5.88
CA LEU A 12 -3.90 -15.32 -4.51
C LEU A 12 -2.72 -14.34 -4.45
N TRP A 13 -1.90 -14.28 -5.50
CA TRP A 13 -0.73 -13.39 -5.55
C TRP A 13 -1.05 -11.97 -6.02
N THR A 14 -2.03 -11.80 -6.92
CA THR A 14 -2.45 -10.48 -7.38
C THR A 14 -3.21 -9.68 -6.32
N ALA A 15 -3.77 -10.37 -5.32
CA ALA A 15 -4.37 -9.71 -4.15
C ALA A 15 -3.32 -9.07 -3.22
N LEU A 16 -2.03 -9.40 -3.37
CA LEU A 16 -0.97 -9.01 -2.43
C LEU A 16 0.13 -8.09 -3.00
N GLY A 17 0.10 -7.75 -4.27
CA GLY A 17 1.08 -6.77 -4.78
C GLY A 17 1.30 -6.83 -6.30
N GLY A 18 1.19 -5.72 -6.88
CA GLY A 18 1.26 -5.33 -8.26
C GLY A 18 2.14 -6.14 -9.21
N TRP A 19 1.49 -6.75 -10.17
CA TRP A 19 2.14 -7.34 -11.32
C TRP A 19 2.44 -6.28 -12.38
N THR A 20 3.61 -6.36 -13.01
CA THR A 20 3.96 -5.49 -14.13
C THR A 20 3.26 -5.96 -15.42
N ALA A 21 2.99 -5.03 -16.33
CA ALA A 21 2.38 -5.31 -17.65
C ALA A 21 3.12 -6.42 -18.45
N ALA A 22 4.42 -6.58 -18.21
CA ALA A 22 5.24 -7.61 -18.85
C ALA A 22 4.90 -9.04 -18.38
N GLN A 23 4.58 -9.22 -17.12
CA GLN A 23 4.18 -10.52 -16.56
C GLN A 23 2.79 -10.93 -17.06
N GLN A 24 1.88 -9.98 -17.22
CA GLN A 24 0.55 -10.21 -17.76
C GLN A 24 0.61 -10.64 -19.24
N GLN A 25 1.51 -10.05 -20.02
CA GLN A 25 1.72 -10.39 -21.43
C GLN A 25 2.34 -11.78 -21.60
N GLN A 26 3.24 -12.19 -20.72
CA GLN A 26 3.86 -13.53 -20.73
C GLN A 26 2.82 -14.62 -20.43
N HIS A 27 1.89 -14.39 -19.53
CA HIS A 27 0.81 -15.34 -19.24
C HIS A 27 -0.24 -15.44 -20.36
N GLN A 28 -0.54 -14.34 -21.04
CA GLN A 28 -1.40 -14.37 -22.21
C GLN A 28 -0.77 -15.17 -23.37
N GLN A 29 0.54 -15.07 -23.56
CA GLN A 29 1.25 -15.89 -24.55
C GLN A 29 1.29 -17.38 -24.18
N GLN A 30 1.45 -17.71 -22.91
CA GLN A 30 1.36 -19.11 -22.44
C GLN A 30 -0.04 -19.71 -22.59
N ALA A 31 -1.08 -18.92 -22.34
CA ALA A 31 -2.46 -19.37 -22.57
C ALA A 31 -2.77 -19.61 -24.05
N ALA A 32 -2.24 -18.78 -24.96
CA ALA A 32 -2.39 -18.93 -26.41
C ALA A 32 -1.62 -20.18 -26.95
N LEU A 33 -0.45 -20.48 -26.42
CA LEU A 33 0.33 -21.67 -26.77
C LEU A 33 -0.37 -22.97 -26.32
N LEU A 34 -1.03 -22.94 -25.16
CA LEU A 34 -1.79 -24.08 -24.64
C LEU A 34 -3.07 -24.37 -25.45
N SER A 35 -3.66 -23.34 -26.09
CA SER A 35 -4.81 -23.49 -26.99
C SER A 35 -4.44 -24.23 -28.27
N SER A 36 -3.25 -23.97 -28.84
CA SER A 36 -2.84 -24.59 -30.13
C SER A 36 -2.42 -26.07 -30.00
N THR A 37 -2.05 -26.50 -28.82
CA THR A 37 -1.68 -27.92 -28.54
C THR A 37 -2.87 -28.77 -28.14
N ALA A 38 -4.02 -28.16 -27.89
CA ALA A 38 -5.21 -28.86 -27.42
C ALA A 38 -5.83 -29.79 -28.47
N ASP A 39 -5.79 -29.40 -29.74
CA ASP A 39 -6.44 -30.15 -30.82
C ASP A 39 -5.72 -31.53 -31.09
N ASP A 40 -4.43 -31.59 -30.92
CA ASP A 40 -3.67 -32.87 -31.08
C ASP A 40 -3.85 -33.82 -29.88
N VAL A 41 -4.06 -33.28 -28.70
CA VAL A 41 -4.23 -34.04 -27.47
C VAL A 41 -5.66 -34.64 -27.37
N PHE A 42 -6.67 -34.01 -27.98
CA PHE A 42 -8.06 -34.49 -27.94
C PHE A 42 -8.22 -35.90 -28.55
N SER A 43 -7.47 -36.22 -29.59
CA SER A 43 -7.54 -37.57 -30.22
C SER A 43 -7.00 -38.72 -29.35
N ILE A 44 -6.07 -38.39 -28.47
CA ILE A 44 -5.45 -39.34 -27.52
C ILE A 44 -6.30 -39.46 -26.25
N ILE A 45 -6.92 -38.33 -25.83
CA ILE A 45 -7.73 -38.20 -24.60
C ILE A 45 -9.03 -39.04 -24.72
N ALA A 46 -9.62 -39.13 -25.91
CA ALA A 46 -10.86 -39.92 -26.09
C ALA A 46 -10.74 -41.40 -25.64
N ARG A 47 -9.57 -41.98 -25.69
CA ARG A 47 -9.31 -43.34 -25.21
C ARG A 47 -8.92 -43.43 -23.72
N ALA A 48 -8.23 -42.44 -23.21
CA ALA A 48 -7.89 -42.36 -21.79
C ALA A 48 -9.06 -41.93 -20.91
N VAL A 49 -10.00 -41.22 -21.52
CA VAL A 49 -11.15 -40.56 -20.86
C VAL A 49 -12.13 -41.59 -20.21
N GLN A 50 -12.32 -42.77 -20.79
CA GLN A 50 -13.21 -43.76 -20.19
C GLN A 50 -12.68 -44.41 -18.90
N GLN A 51 -11.35 -44.46 -18.72
CA GLN A 51 -10.72 -45.07 -17.54
C GLN A 51 -10.36 -44.03 -16.48
N GLU A 52 -10.06 -42.80 -16.89
CA GLU A 52 -9.55 -41.74 -16.03
C GLU A 52 -10.61 -40.74 -15.58
N LEU A 53 -11.75 -40.60 -16.28
CA LEU A 53 -12.79 -39.60 -15.95
C LEU A 53 -13.53 -39.88 -14.64
N ARG A 54 -13.72 -41.11 -14.24
CA ARG A 54 -14.41 -41.42 -12.96
C ARG A 54 -13.68 -40.81 -11.75
N PRO A 55 -12.34 -40.94 -11.61
CA PRO A 55 -11.65 -40.31 -10.50
C PRO A 55 -11.57 -38.77 -10.64
N VAL A 56 -11.58 -38.27 -11.89
CA VAL A 56 -11.56 -36.81 -12.14
C VAL A 56 -12.93 -36.20 -11.79
N VAL A 57 -14.02 -36.84 -12.18
CA VAL A 57 -15.37 -36.37 -11.83
C VAL A 57 -15.56 -36.37 -10.31
N ARG A 58 -15.21 -37.45 -9.61
CA ARG A 58 -15.26 -37.45 -8.13
C ARG A 58 -14.40 -36.38 -7.49
N ARG A 59 -13.21 -36.10 -8.07
CA ARG A 59 -12.38 -34.98 -7.60
C ARG A 59 -12.98 -33.63 -7.88
N LEU A 60 -13.69 -33.45 -9.00
CA LEU A 60 -14.42 -32.23 -9.34
C LEU A 60 -15.63 -32.04 -8.41
N GLU A 61 -16.37 -33.10 -8.15
CA GLU A 61 -17.48 -33.08 -7.18
C GLU A 61 -17.00 -32.66 -5.78
N SER A 62 -15.96 -33.27 -5.27
CA SER A 62 -15.33 -32.90 -4.00
C SER A 62 -14.78 -31.47 -4.00
N ARG A 63 -14.30 -30.97 -5.15
CA ARG A 63 -13.83 -29.59 -5.28
C ARG A 63 -14.97 -28.58 -5.38
N VAL A 64 -16.08 -28.95 -6.05
CA VAL A 64 -17.28 -28.11 -6.09
C VAL A 64 -17.88 -27.98 -4.69
N GLU A 65 -18.01 -29.07 -3.94
CA GLU A 65 -18.48 -29.05 -2.55
C GLU A 65 -17.53 -28.23 -1.64
N SER A 66 -16.20 -28.33 -1.84
CA SER A 66 -15.22 -27.49 -1.16
C SER A 66 -15.32 -26.01 -1.53
N LEU A 67 -15.64 -25.70 -2.80
CA LEU A 67 -15.86 -24.34 -3.26
C LEU A 67 -17.16 -23.75 -2.70
N ASP A 68 -18.22 -24.54 -2.65
CA ASP A 68 -19.51 -24.15 -2.07
C ASP A 68 -19.39 -23.79 -0.59
N ASN A 69 -18.67 -24.62 0.17
CA ASN A 69 -18.36 -24.35 1.57
C ASN A 69 -17.52 -23.06 1.75
N ARG A 70 -16.58 -22.81 0.85
CA ARG A 70 -15.76 -21.57 0.87
C ARG A 70 -16.59 -20.36 0.46
N LEU A 71 -17.52 -20.52 -0.47
CA LEU A 71 -18.45 -19.46 -0.88
C LEU A 71 -19.36 -19.05 0.29
N THR A 72 -19.92 -20.04 0.98
CA THR A 72 -20.77 -19.83 2.17
C THR A 72 -20.00 -19.13 3.30
N GLN A 73 -18.72 -19.49 3.48
CA GLN A 73 -17.85 -18.82 4.45
C GLN A 73 -17.49 -17.37 4.05
N LEU A 74 -17.32 -17.12 2.74
CA LEU A 74 -17.11 -15.76 2.21
C LEU A 74 -18.37 -14.91 2.37
N ASP A 75 -19.56 -15.47 2.10
CA ASP A 75 -20.83 -14.78 2.27
C ASP A 75 -21.06 -14.36 3.73
N SER A 76 -20.79 -15.26 4.66
CA SER A 76 -20.82 -14.96 6.10
C SER A 76 -19.87 -13.81 6.48
N ARG A 77 -18.63 -13.83 5.99
CA ARG A 77 -17.65 -12.76 6.26
C ARG A 77 -18.03 -11.42 5.60
N VAL A 78 -18.60 -11.46 4.40
CA VAL A 78 -19.10 -10.27 3.71
C VAL A 78 -20.25 -9.64 4.49
N THR A 79 -21.15 -10.46 4.99
CA THR A 79 -22.30 -10.01 5.80
C THR A 79 -21.82 -9.40 7.14
N GLU A 80 -20.81 -10.00 7.76
CA GLU A 80 -20.22 -9.51 9.01
C GLU A 80 -19.48 -8.18 8.80
N LEU A 81 -18.70 -8.07 7.72
CA LEU A 81 -18.02 -6.83 7.33
C LEU A 81 -19.02 -5.72 6.98
N THR A 82 -20.07 -6.06 6.22
CA THR A 82 -21.15 -5.11 5.87
C THR A 82 -21.82 -4.57 7.13
N THR A 83 -22.08 -5.45 8.10
CA THR A 83 -22.69 -5.05 9.39
C THR A 83 -21.75 -4.19 10.25
N SER A 84 -20.46 -4.46 10.21
CA SER A 84 -19.42 -3.69 10.92
C SER A 84 -19.25 -2.29 10.33
N ILE A 85 -19.24 -2.18 9.00
CA ILE A 85 -19.12 -0.91 8.27
C ILE A 85 -20.36 -0.02 8.46
N LEU A 86 -21.55 -0.60 8.48
CA LEU A 86 -22.81 0.12 8.73
C LEU A 86 -22.87 0.78 10.13
N ARG A 87 -22.10 0.28 11.08
CA ARG A 87 -21.99 0.88 12.42
C ARG A 87 -21.03 2.06 12.52
N SER A 88 -20.15 2.27 11.56
CA SER A 88 -19.22 3.41 11.56
C SER A 88 -19.72 4.52 10.63
N ARG A 89 -20.00 5.67 11.16
CA ARG A 89 -20.64 6.93 10.72
C ARG A 89 -20.31 7.51 9.31
N GLN A 90 -20.30 6.77 8.23
CA GLN A 90 -20.14 7.33 6.88
C GLN A 90 -21.24 6.77 5.95
N SER A 91 -22.46 7.30 6.06
CA SER A 91 -23.66 6.62 5.57
C SER A 91 -23.81 6.51 4.05
N GLU A 92 -23.55 7.53 3.26
CA GLU A 92 -23.90 7.51 1.83
C GLU A 92 -22.95 6.69 0.96
N GLN A 93 -21.65 6.75 1.19
CA GLN A 93 -20.67 5.94 0.43
C GLN A 93 -20.75 4.44 0.79
N ILE A 94 -21.14 4.16 2.00
CA ILE A 94 -21.32 2.79 2.50
C ILE A 94 -22.60 2.16 1.96
N GLU A 95 -23.68 2.92 1.78
CA GLU A 95 -24.91 2.45 1.13
C GLU A 95 -24.66 2.10 -0.34
N GLU A 96 -23.87 2.89 -1.05
CA GLU A 96 -23.48 2.61 -2.45
C GLU A 96 -22.63 1.34 -2.56
N LEU A 97 -21.61 1.21 -1.67
CA LEU A 97 -20.79 -0.02 -1.61
C LEU A 97 -21.58 -1.25 -1.17
N SER A 98 -22.51 -1.10 -0.24
CA SER A 98 -23.42 -2.16 0.20
C SER A 98 -24.36 -2.59 -0.93
N SER A 99 -24.87 -1.62 -1.71
CA SER A 99 -25.70 -1.90 -2.90
C SER A 99 -24.91 -2.64 -3.97
N GLN A 100 -23.67 -2.19 -4.24
CA GLN A 100 -22.78 -2.88 -5.18
C GLN A 100 -22.40 -4.28 -4.70
N LEU A 101 -22.10 -4.44 -3.39
CA LEU A 101 -21.81 -5.74 -2.78
C LEU A 101 -23.01 -6.68 -2.84
N THR A 102 -24.20 -6.16 -2.57
CA THR A 102 -25.47 -6.91 -2.71
C THR A 102 -25.70 -7.34 -4.16
N GLY A 103 -25.38 -6.45 -5.11
CA GLY A 103 -25.43 -6.78 -6.54
C GLY A 103 -24.43 -7.86 -6.96
N ILE A 104 -23.25 -7.87 -6.36
CA ILE A 104 -22.23 -8.92 -6.57
C ILE A 104 -22.68 -10.24 -5.94
N THR A 105 -23.20 -10.22 -4.72
CA THR A 105 -23.72 -11.40 -4.02
C THR A 105 -24.87 -12.01 -4.81
N ALA A 106 -25.83 -11.20 -5.29
CA ALA A 106 -26.92 -11.69 -6.12
C ALA A 106 -26.46 -12.31 -7.45
N ARG A 107 -25.36 -11.81 -8.03
CA ARG A 107 -24.75 -12.43 -9.23
C ARG A 107 -24.02 -13.73 -8.89
N LEU A 108 -23.39 -13.83 -7.75
CA LEU A 108 -22.77 -15.05 -7.22
C LEU A 108 -23.82 -16.13 -6.97
N ASP A 109 -24.94 -15.77 -6.35
CA ASP A 109 -26.09 -16.68 -6.13
C ASP A 109 -26.67 -17.18 -7.46
N SER A 110 -26.79 -16.30 -8.47
CA SER A 110 -27.22 -16.69 -9.82
C SER A 110 -26.26 -17.69 -10.48
N GLN A 111 -24.95 -17.52 -10.30
CA GLN A 111 -23.96 -18.46 -10.81
C GLN A 111 -23.94 -19.79 -10.05
N GLN A 112 -24.20 -19.75 -8.75
CA GLN A 112 -24.32 -20.94 -7.94
C GLN A 112 -25.55 -21.75 -8.36
N SER A 113 -26.67 -21.07 -8.68
CA SER A 113 -27.87 -21.71 -9.26
C SER A 113 -27.56 -22.35 -10.62
N GLN A 114 -26.80 -21.67 -11.50
CA GLN A 114 -26.36 -22.25 -12.78
C GLN A 114 -25.44 -23.46 -12.60
N LEU A 115 -24.54 -23.42 -11.60
CA LEU A 115 -23.68 -24.56 -11.24
C LEU A 115 -24.47 -25.72 -10.67
N SER A 116 -25.51 -25.47 -9.90
CA SER A 116 -26.43 -26.50 -9.39
C SER A 116 -27.21 -27.14 -10.53
N GLU A 117 -27.71 -26.36 -11.50
CA GLU A 117 -28.36 -26.83 -12.70
C GLU A 117 -27.43 -27.67 -13.59
N LEU A 118 -26.17 -27.21 -13.74
CA LEU A 118 -25.11 -27.98 -14.42
C LEU A 118 -24.82 -29.33 -13.72
N ASN A 119 -24.84 -29.36 -12.37
CA ASN A 119 -24.68 -30.60 -11.62
C ASN A 119 -25.85 -31.56 -11.82
N THR A 120 -27.08 -31.05 -11.92
CA THR A 120 -28.25 -31.84 -12.23
C THR A 120 -28.16 -32.40 -13.64
N GLN A 121 -27.80 -31.56 -14.63
CA GLN A 121 -27.56 -31.98 -16.02
C GLN A 121 -26.41 -33.00 -16.12
N LEU A 122 -25.35 -32.82 -15.31
CA LEU A 122 -24.24 -33.77 -15.23
C LEU A 122 -24.68 -35.12 -14.64
N GLY A 123 -25.58 -35.08 -13.66
CA GLY A 123 -26.22 -36.29 -13.07
C GLY A 123 -27.06 -37.05 -14.08
N GLU A 124 -27.89 -36.33 -14.84
CA GLU A 124 -28.73 -36.89 -15.90
C GLU A 124 -27.92 -37.51 -17.03
N GLN A 125 -26.82 -36.85 -17.43
CA GLN A 125 -25.89 -37.38 -18.41
C GLN A 125 -25.13 -38.63 -17.92
N LYS A 126 -24.84 -38.76 -16.60
CA LYS A 126 -24.26 -39.97 -16.03
C LYS A 126 -25.21 -41.17 -16.16
N MET A 127 -26.52 -40.95 -15.97
CA MET A 127 -27.52 -42.01 -16.19
C MET A 127 -27.63 -42.38 -17.68
N ALA A 128 -27.64 -41.38 -18.57
CA ALA A 128 -27.62 -41.60 -20.01
C ALA A 128 -26.35 -42.35 -20.50
N GLN A 129 -25.19 -42.03 -19.90
CA GLN A 129 -23.92 -42.70 -20.17
C GLN A 129 -23.94 -44.17 -19.66
N SER A 130 -24.61 -44.45 -18.54
CA SER A 130 -24.85 -45.80 -18.03
C SER A 130 -25.72 -46.63 -18.97
N GLU A 131 -26.77 -46.01 -19.54
CA GLU A 131 -27.62 -46.62 -20.56
C GLU A 131 -26.90 -46.78 -21.91
N LEU A 132 -26.06 -45.83 -22.30
CA LEU A 132 -25.26 -45.92 -23.54
C LEU A 132 -24.10 -46.92 -23.45
N SER A 133 -23.56 -47.16 -22.25
CA SER A 133 -22.59 -48.23 -22.01
C SER A 133 -23.19 -49.62 -22.39
N ALA A 134 -24.47 -49.74 -22.40
CA ALA A 134 -25.21 -50.93 -22.85
C ALA A 134 -25.47 -50.96 -24.37
N LYS A 135 -25.19 -49.87 -25.08
CA LYS A 135 -25.40 -49.74 -26.53
C LYS A 135 -24.12 -49.32 -27.25
N LEU A 136 -23.10 -50.16 -27.27
CA LEU A 136 -21.72 -49.86 -27.69
C LEU A 136 -21.50 -49.58 -29.18
N ASP A 137 -22.53 -49.37 -30.00
CA ASP A 137 -22.42 -49.28 -31.47
C ASP A 137 -22.54 -47.88 -32.10
N ASN A 138 -22.51 -46.76 -31.28
CA ASN A 138 -22.62 -45.42 -31.87
C ASN A 138 -21.53 -44.44 -31.35
N LEU A 139 -20.27 -44.66 -31.71
CA LEU A 139 -19.15 -43.77 -31.39
C LEU A 139 -19.26 -42.33 -31.93
N GLY A 140 -20.07 -42.14 -33.00
CA GLY A 140 -20.18 -40.81 -33.64
C GLY A 140 -20.91 -39.72 -32.80
N ASN A 141 -21.86 -40.13 -31.93
CA ASN A 141 -22.58 -39.20 -31.10
C ASN A 141 -21.84 -38.78 -29.81
N LEU A 142 -20.85 -39.58 -29.37
CA LEU A 142 -20.06 -39.29 -28.16
C LEU A 142 -19.10 -38.14 -28.37
N THR A 143 -18.46 -38.03 -29.53
CA THR A 143 -17.52 -36.99 -29.90
C THR A 143 -18.20 -35.59 -29.89
N ALA A 144 -19.40 -35.50 -30.51
CA ALA A 144 -20.13 -34.24 -30.54
C ALA A 144 -20.58 -33.74 -29.14
N HIS A 145 -20.88 -34.71 -28.21
CA HIS A 145 -21.22 -34.34 -26.83
C HIS A 145 -20.03 -33.85 -26.02
N VAL A 146 -18.85 -34.43 -26.21
CA VAL A 146 -17.61 -34.03 -25.57
C VAL A 146 -17.17 -32.63 -26.02
N ASP A 147 -17.29 -32.34 -27.33
CA ASP A 147 -16.98 -31.01 -27.90
C ASP A 147 -17.93 -29.94 -27.36
N MET A 148 -19.20 -30.26 -27.21
CA MET A 148 -20.18 -29.34 -26.64
C MET A 148 -19.95 -29.07 -25.13
N LEU A 149 -19.52 -30.08 -24.36
CA LEU A 149 -19.15 -29.92 -22.95
C LEU A 149 -17.88 -29.15 -22.80
N GLY A 150 -16.88 -29.37 -23.66
CA GLY A 150 -15.64 -28.60 -23.74
C GLY A 150 -15.90 -27.12 -23.99
N SER A 151 -16.78 -26.82 -24.95
CA SER A 151 -17.17 -25.43 -25.26
C SER A 151 -17.89 -24.74 -24.10
N LYS A 152 -18.80 -25.43 -23.42
CA LYS A 152 -19.53 -24.88 -22.26
C LYS A 152 -18.61 -24.66 -21.05
N LEU A 153 -17.68 -25.59 -20.80
CA LEU A 153 -16.67 -25.46 -19.72
C LEU A 153 -15.72 -24.29 -19.99
N THR A 154 -15.26 -24.15 -21.23
CA THR A 154 -14.43 -23.04 -21.67
C THR A 154 -15.14 -21.70 -21.49
N ALA A 155 -16.41 -21.62 -21.88
CA ALA A 155 -17.21 -20.41 -21.70
C ALA A 155 -17.44 -20.05 -20.22
N ALA A 156 -17.68 -21.04 -19.36
CA ALA A 156 -17.84 -20.83 -17.91
C ALA A 156 -16.52 -20.35 -17.28
N VAL A 157 -15.39 -20.93 -17.66
CA VAL A 157 -14.06 -20.51 -17.19
C VAL A 157 -13.77 -19.07 -17.63
N ILE A 158 -13.97 -18.74 -18.89
CA ILE A 158 -13.75 -17.36 -19.41
C ILE A 158 -14.63 -16.34 -18.65
N ASN A 159 -15.87 -16.68 -18.39
CA ASN A 159 -16.77 -15.79 -17.65
C ASN A 159 -16.30 -15.55 -16.20
N THR A 160 -15.84 -16.60 -15.52
CA THR A 160 -15.27 -16.49 -14.16
C THR A 160 -14.03 -15.58 -14.13
N TRP A 161 -13.15 -15.68 -15.14
CA TRP A 161 -11.98 -14.83 -15.27
C TRP A 161 -12.34 -13.36 -15.46
N SER A 162 -13.29 -13.06 -16.35
CA SER A 162 -13.72 -11.68 -16.57
C SER A 162 -14.36 -11.03 -15.33
N GLN A 163 -14.99 -11.83 -14.49
CA GLN A 163 -15.55 -11.34 -13.23
C GLN A 163 -14.50 -11.10 -12.15
N GLN A 164 -13.47 -11.95 -12.07
CA GLN A 164 -12.33 -11.72 -11.17
C GLN A 164 -11.63 -10.41 -11.52
N GLU A 165 -11.39 -10.17 -12.81
CA GLU A 165 -10.76 -8.91 -13.28
C GLU A 165 -11.59 -7.67 -12.86
N ARG A 166 -12.93 -7.78 -12.87
CA ARG A 166 -13.81 -6.70 -12.38
C ARG A 166 -13.77 -6.53 -10.86
N VAL A 167 -13.63 -7.61 -10.12
CA VAL A 167 -13.46 -7.57 -8.66
C VAL A 167 -12.14 -6.92 -8.30
N ASP A 168 -11.06 -7.25 -9.02
CA ASP A 168 -9.73 -6.68 -8.79
C ASP A 168 -9.69 -5.17 -9.15
N ASP A 169 -10.35 -4.78 -10.25
CA ASP A 169 -10.51 -3.37 -10.62
C ASP A 169 -11.31 -2.60 -9.55
N LEU A 170 -12.38 -3.18 -9.05
CA LEU A 170 -13.19 -2.59 -7.99
C LEU A 170 -12.40 -2.50 -6.66
N ALA A 171 -11.65 -3.53 -6.31
CA ALA A 171 -10.78 -3.53 -5.14
C ALA A 171 -9.68 -2.45 -5.26
N ALA A 172 -9.08 -2.31 -6.44
CA ALA A 172 -8.12 -1.25 -6.72
C ALA A 172 -8.73 0.16 -6.59
N LYS A 173 -9.95 0.36 -7.10
CA LYS A 173 -10.70 1.62 -6.95
C LYS A 173 -11.05 1.91 -5.50
N VAL A 174 -11.50 0.91 -4.75
CA VAL A 174 -11.79 1.03 -3.31
C VAL A 174 -10.52 1.38 -2.55
N ASN A 175 -9.41 0.68 -2.79
CA ASN A 175 -8.12 0.98 -2.17
C ASN A 175 -7.63 2.39 -2.52
N HIS A 176 -7.85 2.85 -3.75
CA HIS A 176 -7.53 4.22 -4.15
C HIS A 176 -8.38 5.27 -3.40
N LEU A 177 -9.63 4.98 -3.10
CA LEU A 177 -10.53 5.86 -2.34
C LEU A 177 -10.14 5.95 -0.85
N TYR A 178 -9.66 4.86 -0.27
CA TYR A 178 -9.38 4.71 1.16
C TYR A 178 -7.89 4.67 1.52
N LEU A 179 -7.05 5.36 0.75
CA LEU A 179 -5.65 5.48 1.13
C LEU A 179 -5.51 6.16 2.51
N PRO A 180 -4.63 5.61 3.37
CA PRO A 180 -4.31 6.20 4.66
C PRO A 180 -3.81 7.64 4.48
N ARG A 181 -4.17 8.53 5.39
CA ARG A 181 -3.69 9.92 5.37
C ARG A 181 -2.27 10.04 5.89
N ASP A 182 -2.01 9.31 6.95
CA ASP A 182 -0.71 9.21 7.60
C ASP A 182 -0.47 7.77 8.09
N CYS A 183 0.71 7.50 8.60
CA CYS A 183 1.09 6.16 9.03
C CYS A 183 0.25 5.60 10.19
N SER A 184 -0.49 6.45 10.92
CA SER A 184 -1.37 5.99 11.99
C SER A 184 -2.64 5.32 11.48
N ASP A 185 -3.02 5.56 10.23
CA ASP A 185 -4.17 4.92 9.60
C ASP A 185 -3.84 3.52 9.05
N LEU A 186 -2.56 3.11 9.06
CA LEU A 186 -2.15 1.75 8.68
C LEU A 186 -2.57 0.73 9.75
N PRO A 187 -2.79 -0.54 9.36
CA PRO A 187 -2.99 -1.63 10.32
C PRO A 187 -1.85 -1.70 11.37
N VAL A 188 -2.17 -2.08 12.59
CA VAL A 188 -1.21 -2.10 13.72
C VAL A 188 0.00 -2.98 13.43
N ASP A 189 -0.23 -4.10 12.73
CA ASP A 189 0.79 -5.11 12.42
C ASP A 189 1.58 -4.79 11.14
N SER A 190 1.39 -3.60 10.55
CA SER A 190 2.16 -3.21 9.37
C SER A 190 3.63 -3.06 9.73
N PRO A 191 4.58 -3.60 8.94
CA PRO A 191 5.99 -3.39 9.18
C PRO A 191 6.42 -1.95 8.87
N SER A 192 7.54 -1.51 9.44
CA SER A 192 8.18 -0.26 9.00
C SER A 192 8.59 -0.32 7.53
N GLY A 193 8.32 0.75 6.77
CA GLY A 193 8.59 0.75 5.33
C GLY A 193 7.94 1.93 4.60
N VAL A 194 8.02 1.90 3.27
CA VAL A 194 7.44 2.91 2.40
C VAL A 194 6.00 2.53 2.04
N TYR A 195 5.07 3.47 2.24
CA TYR A 195 3.65 3.31 1.97
C TYR A 195 3.10 4.47 1.15
N LEU A 196 2.04 4.22 0.40
CA LEU A 196 1.28 5.26 -0.26
C LEU A 196 0.29 5.90 0.72
N LEU A 197 0.41 7.20 0.89
CA LEU A 197 -0.46 8.02 1.74
C LEU A 197 -1.18 9.08 0.92
N ARG A 198 -2.27 9.61 1.47
CA ARG A 198 -2.98 10.77 0.94
C ARG A 198 -3.12 11.86 2.02
N PRO A 199 -2.07 12.66 2.25
CA PRO A 199 -2.03 13.62 3.36
C PRO A 199 -3.18 14.63 3.36
N SER A 200 -3.56 15.14 2.19
CA SER A 200 -4.70 16.05 2.03
C SER A 200 -6.04 15.40 2.36
N GLY A 201 -6.16 14.08 2.20
CA GLY A 201 -7.43 13.36 2.22
C GLY A 201 -8.31 13.60 0.98
N ASP A 202 -7.87 14.42 0.04
CA ASP A 202 -8.58 14.71 -1.19
C ASP A 202 -8.29 13.64 -2.25
N ILE A 203 -9.33 12.92 -2.68
CA ILE A 203 -9.21 11.84 -3.67
C ILE A 203 -8.80 12.34 -5.07
N GLN A 204 -8.96 13.63 -5.34
CA GLN A 204 -8.53 14.22 -6.60
C GLN A 204 -7.01 14.45 -6.66
N GLN A 205 -6.34 14.48 -5.52
CA GLN A 205 -4.90 14.61 -5.46
C GLN A 205 -4.22 13.23 -5.52
N PRO A 206 -3.10 13.13 -6.25
CA PRO A 206 -2.35 11.87 -6.32
C PRO A 206 -1.84 11.48 -4.93
N PRO A 207 -1.78 10.19 -4.63
CA PRO A 207 -1.13 9.71 -3.42
C PRO A 207 0.38 9.96 -3.49
N VAL A 208 1.00 10.04 -2.32
CA VAL A 208 2.43 10.26 -2.17
C VAL A 208 3.07 9.15 -1.35
N GLU A 209 4.30 8.80 -1.67
CA GLU A 209 5.07 7.87 -0.85
C GLU A 209 5.56 8.55 0.44
N ALA A 210 5.55 7.80 1.54
CA ALA A 210 6.10 8.20 2.82
C ALA A 210 6.71 7.00 3.54
N TYR A 211 7.75 7.22 4.31
CA TYR A 211 8.28 6.18 5.19
C TYR A 211 7.51 6.17 6.51
N CYS A 212 6.98 5.01 6.86
CA CYS A 212 6.30 4.77 8.12
C CYS A 212 7.22 4.00 9.07
N ASP A 213 7.53 4.61 10.21
CA ASP A 213 8.18 3.93 11.33
C ASP A 213 7.11 3.36 12.26
N MET A 214 6.95 2.05 12.21
CA MET A 214 5.93 1.33 12.96
C MET A 214 6.46 0.77 14.28
N ASP A 215 7.74 0.96 14.59
CA ASP A 215 8.43 0.33 15.71
C ASP A 215 8.75 1.29 16.85
N THR A 216 9.22 2.51 16.54
CA THR A 216 9.75 3.45 17.53
C THR A 216 8.63 3.97 18.44
N ALA A 217 8.78 3.83 19.76
CA ALA A 217 7.94 4.44 20.78
C ALA A 217 6.42 4.27 20.52
N GLY A 218 6.00 3.06 20.24
CA GLY A 218 4.61 2.72 19.94
C GLY A 218 4.25 2.82 18.47
N GLY A 219 5.21 3.16 17.62
CA GLY A 219 5.07 3.13 16.15
C GLY A 219 4.14 4.17 15.55
N ARG A 220 3.74 3.92 14.30
CA ARG A 220 2.77 4.72 13.53
C ARG A 220 3.23 6.14 13.20
N TRP A 221 4.53 6.34 13.10
CA TRP A 221 5.13 7.61 12.77
C TRP A 221 5.27 7.79 11.26
N THR A 222 4.85 8.92 10.76
CA THR A 222 5.22 9.40 9.42
C THR A 222 6.54 10.14 9.53
N VAL A 223 7.60 9.58 8.94
CA VAL A 223 8.92 10.18 8.96
C VAL A 223 8.97 11.32 7.94
N ILE A 224 9.32 12.53 8.40
CA ILE A 224 9.37 13.73 7.56
C ILE A 224 10.79 14.16 7.21
N GLN A 225 11.79 13.67 7.94
CA GLN A 225 13.21 13.91 7.66
C GLN A 225 14.04 12.75 8.21
N ARG A 226 15.08 12.38 7.47
CA ARG A 226 16.11 11.45 7.97
C ARG A 226 17.48 11.87 7.50
N ARG A 227 18.40 11.92 8.46
CA ARG A 227 19.85 12.06 8.28
C ARG A 227 20.51 10.83 8.88
N ASP A 228 21.44 10.24 8.14
CA ASP A 228 22.12 9.01 8.58
C ASP A 228 23.54 8.94 8.00
N ASP A 229 24.38 8.11 8.61
CA ASP A 229 25.73 7.81 8.12
C ASP A 229 25.70 6.80 6.97
N ILE A 230 25.18 7.22 5.82
CA ILE A 230 24.94 6.39 4.64
C ILE A 230 25.60 7.01 3.40
N GLN A 231 26.10 6.15 2.51
CA GLN A 231 26.61 6.57 1.20
C GLN A 231 25.68 6.05 0.05
N PRO A 232 25.56 6.79 -1.05
CA PRO A 232 25.98 8.18 -1.25
C PRO A 232 25.16 9.12 -0.36
N ARG A 233 25.79 10.18 0.15
CA ARG A 233 25.12 11.19 0.97
C ARG A 233 24.15 12.01 0.14
N GLN A 234 22.99 12.30 0.71
CA GLN A 234 22.06 13.27 0.16
C GLN A 234 22.53 14.69 0.46
N ASP A 235 22.58 15.54 -0.56
CA ASP A 235 22.77 16.98 -0.35
C ASP A 235 21.48 17.60 0.22
N PHE A 236 21.63 18.34 1.31
CA PHE A 236 20.54 19.10 1.95
C PHE A 236 20.68 20.61 1.75
N TYR A 237 21.75 21.09 1.11
CA TYR A 237 21.85 22.51 0.77
C TYR A 237 21.15 22.80 -0.57
N LEU A 238 19.83 22.67 -0.55
CA LEU A 238 18.96 22.80 -1.71
C LEU A 238 18.03 24.01 -1.55
N GLY A 239 17.34 24.35 -2.65
CA GLY A 239 16.46 25.51 -2.73
C GLY A 239 15.04 25.27 -2.24
N TRP A 240 14.25 26.33 -2.30
CA TRP A 240 12.86 26.34 -1.81
C TRP A 240 11.98 25.28 -2.46
N THR A 241 12.04 25.15 -3.78
CA THR A 241 11.23 24.19 -4.52
C THR A 241 11.50 22.76 -4.07
N ASP A 242 12.78 22.40 -3.88
CA ASP A 242 13.15 21.08 -3.39
C ASP A 242 12.61 20.83 -2.00
N TYR A 243 12.75 21.79 -1.08
CA TYR A 243 12.21 21.66 0.28
C TYR A 243 10.68 21.64 0.33
N LYS A 244 10.02 22.35 -0.56
CA LYS A 244 8.57 22.30 -0.72
C LYS A 244 8.10 20.92 -1.16
N GLU A 245 8.70 20.38 -2.21
CA GLU A 245 8.29 19.14 -2.84
C GLU A 245 8.82 17.88 -2.14
N GLY A 246 10.01 18.00 -1.53
CA GLY A 246 10.74 16.90 -0.91
C GLY A 246 11.77 16.28 -1.85
N PHE A 247 12.81 15.68 -1.25
CA PHE A 247 13.94 15.09 -1.97
C PHE A 247 14.58 13.96 -1.18
N GLY A 248 15.46 13.22 -1.85
CA GLY A 248 16.22 12.11 -1.28
C GLY A 248 15.53 10.76 -1.48
N ASN A 249 15.97 9.76 -0.72
CA ASN A 249 15.46 8.40 -0.77
C ASN A 249 14.81 8.05 0.56
N LEU A 250 13.53 7.71 0.56
CA LEU A 250 12.73 7.42 1.76
C LEU A 250 13.30 6.27 2.62
N THR A 251 14.09 5.38 2.04
CA THR A 251 14.78 4.31 2.78
C THR A 251 16.17 4.69 3.27
N LYS A 252 16.65 5.91 2.93
CA LYS A 252 17.97 6.45 3.29
C LYS A 252 17.82 7.83 3.91
N GLU A 253 18.62 8.83 3.42
CA GLU A 253 18.46 10.23 3.78
C GLU A 253 17.43 10.92 2.90
N PHE A 254 16.52 11.70 3.50
CA PHE A 254 15.49 12.43 2.77
C PHE A 254 14.90 13.58 3.59
N TRP A 255 14.29 14.49 2.87
CA TRP A 255 13.30 15.45 3.35
C TRP A 255 11.98 15.18 2.64
N TRP A 256 10.91 14.91 3.40
CA TRP A 256 9.63 14.46 2.81
C TRP A 256 8.89 15.55 2.03
N GLY A 257 9.11 16.81 2.38
CA GLY A 257 8.52 17.96 1.74
C GLY A 257 7.61 18.77 2.67
N LEU A 258 7.78 20.09 2.62
CA LEU A 258 6.98 21.02 3.42
C LEU A 258 5.49 20.98 3.05
N GLU A 259 5.18 20.85 1.75
CA GLU A 259 3.81 20.82 1.28
C GLU A 259 3.04 19.61 1.83
N LYS A 260 3.63 18.43 1.77
CA LYS A 260 3.03 17.19 2.31
C LYS A 260 2.88 17.26 3.83
N THR A 261 3.88 17.80 4.52
CA THR A 261 3.87 18.01 5.98
C THR A 261 2.79 19.01 6.37
N TRP A 262 2.62 20.09 5.61
CA TRP A 262 1.53 21.04 5.83
C TRP A 262 0.17 20.39 5.62
N GLN A 263 -0.04 19.65 4.54
CA GLN A 263 -1.30 18.96 4.25
C GLN A 263 -1.74 18.05 5.39
N LEU A 264 -0.81 17.33 6.04
CA LEU A 264 -1.11 16.56 7.22
C LEU A 264 -1.48 17.45 8.41
N THR A 265 -0.61 18.38 8.75
CA THR A 265 -0.72 19.17 9.98
C THR A 265 -1.78 20.29 9.90
N ALA A 266 -2.21 20.67 8.71
CA ALA A 266 -3.34 21.60 8.49
C ALA A 266 -4.71 20.92 8.70
N SER A 267 -4.74 19.58 8.81
CA SER A 267 -5.96 18.83 9.04
C SER A 267 -6.57 19.11 10.43
N TYR A 268 -7.73 18.52 10.70
CA TYR A 268 -8.38 18.58 12.02
C TYR A 268 -7.65 17.76 13.09
N ARG A 269 -6.70 16.87 12.69
CA ARG A 269 -5.89 16.07 13.62
C ARG A 269 -4.80 16.95 14.23
N GLN A 270 -4.60 16.83 15.53
CA GLN A 270 -3.41 17.39 16.19
C GLN A 270 -2.26 16.40 16.03
N TYR A 271 -1.07 16.90 15.70
CA TYR A 271 0.12 16.08 15.54
C TYR A 271 1.14 16.37 16.63
N GLU A 272 1.81 15.33 17.10
CA GLU A 272 3.04 15.41 17.85
C GLU A 272 4.25 15.20 16.91
N LEU A 273 5.37 15.84 17.24
CA LEU A 273 6.66 15.64 16.61
C LEU A 273 7.57 14.90 17.55
N ARG A 274 8.27 13.89 17.03
CA ARG A 274 9.41 13.27 17.68
C ARG A 274 10.66 13.50 16.84
N VAL A 275 11.75 13.87 17.51
CA VAL A 275 13.09 14.01 16.94
C VAL A 275 14.00 13.00 17.65
N ASP A 276 14.49 12.02 16.93
CA ASP A 276 15.48 11.06 17.43
C ASP A 276 16.85 11.48 16.94
N LEU A 277 17.83 11.52 17.86
CA LEU A 277 19.18 12.00 17.63
C LEU A 277 20.20 10.97 18.10
N GLU A 278 21.29 10.80 17.31
CA GLU A 278 22.43 9.95 17.67
C GLU A 278 23.74 10.69 17.41
N ALA A 279 24.60 10.70 18.40
CA ALA A 279 25.96 11.24 18.27
C ALA A 279 26.93 10.17 17.74
N PHE A 280 28.14 10.58 17.37
CA PHE A 280 29.18 9.67 16.84
C PHE A 280 29.73 8.70 17.89
N ASP A 281 29.59 9.00 19.17
CA ASP A 281 29.92 8.10 20.28
C ASP A 281 28.84 7.04 20.57
N GLY A 282 27.73 7.06 19.82
CA GLY A 282 26.61 6.13 19.94
C GLY A 282 25.55 6.53 20.95
N HIS A 283 25.72 7.64 21.68
CA HIS A 283 24.68 8.15 22.56
C HIS A 283 23.44 8.55 21.75
N ARG A 284 22.25 8.18 22.27
CA ARG A 284 20.96 8.48 21.67
C ARG A 284 20.10 9.27 22.63
N ARG A 285 19.46 10.30 22.14
CA ARG A 285 18.47 11.10 22.85
C ARG A 285 17.31 11.43 21.93
N HIS A 286 16.20 11.85 22.51
CA HIS A 286 15.05 12.29 21.76
C HIS A 286 14.44 13.55 22.35
N ALA A 287 13.80 14.32 21.48
CA ALA A 287 12.89 15.42 21.83
C ALA A 287 11.49 15.10 21.28
N THR A 288 10.47 15.34 22.07
CA THR A 288 9.06 15.20 21.67
C THR A 288 8.32 16.49 21.93
N TYR A 289 7.48 16.88 20.98
CA TYR A 289 6.61 18.06 21.09
C TYR A 289 5.17 17.60 20.87
N GLU A 290 4.34 17.66 21.90
CA GLU A 290 2.95 17.19 21.84
C GLU A 290 2.12 17.94 20.78
N ARG A 291 2.55 19.15 20.41
CA ARG A 291 1.91 19.95 19.37
C ARG A 291 2.94 20.34 18.32
N PHE A 292 2.69 19.90 17.10
CA PHE A 292 3.48 20.25 15.92
C PHE A 292 2.55 20.64 14.78
N ARG A 293 2.84 21.73 14.13
CA ARG A 293 2.15 22.20 12.93
C ARG A 293 3.07 23.11 12.13
N ILE A 294 2.92 23.12 10.82
CA ILE A 294 3.45 24.18 9.95
C ILE A 294 2.30 24.89 9.24
N SER A 295 2.47 26.18 8.92
CA SER A 295 1.51 26.94 8.14
C SER A 295 1.61 26.62 6.65
N SER A 296 0.74 27.21 5.82
CA SER A 296 0.81 27.11 4.36
C SER A 296 2.04 27.80 3.78
N GLU A 297 2.31 27.54 2.49
CA GLU A 297 3.37 28.22 1.74
C GLU A 297 3.22 29.74 1.77
N GLY A 298 1.98 30.27 1.69
CA GLY A 298 1.69 31.69 1.75
C GLY A 298 2.18 32.37 3.03
N ASP A 299 2.22 31.62 4.13
CA ASP A 299 2.77 32.07 5.42
C ASP A 299 4.22 31.63 5.65
N GLY A 300 4.89 31.11 4.61
CA GLY A 300 6.29 30.68 4.68
C GLY A 300 6.51 29.38 5.46
N TYR A 301 5.56 28.46 5.48
CA TYR A 301 5.62 27.22 6.26
C TYR A 301 6.03 27.44 7.72
N LYS A 302 5.50 28.48 8.33
CA LYS A 302 5.86 28.88 9.69
C LYS A 302 5.66 27.76 10.69
N LEU A 303 6.67 27.49 11.51
CA LEU A 303 6.68 26.45 12.53
C LEU A 303 5.79 26.81 13.72
N SER A 304 5.08 25.85 14.23
CA SER A 304 4.39 25.93 15.54
C SER A 304 4.68 24.64 16.30
N VAL A 305 5.47 24.74 17.36
CA VAL A 305 5.77 23.64 18.27
C VAL A 305 5.60 24.06 19.72
N SER A 306 5.16 23.14 20.57
CA SER A 306 5.01 23.37 21.99
C SER A 306 4.89 22.08 22.78
N LYS A 307 4.99 22.19 24.11
CA LYS A 307 4.89 21.09 25.06
C LYS A 307 6.00 20.07 24.86
N TYR A 308 7.22 20.55 24.98
CA TYR A 308 8.43 19.72 24.93
C TYR A 308 8.44 18.67 26.04
N SER A 309 8.96 17.50 25.71
CA SER A 309 9.43 16.45 26.62
C SER A 309 10.57 15.65 25.96
N GLY A 310 11.33 14.91 26.72
CA GLY A 310 12.38 14.05 26.17
C GLY A 310 13.72 14.23 26.85
N THR A 311 14.76 13.64 26.26
CA THR A 311 16.12 13.55 26.86
C THR A 311 17.15 14.42 26.12
N ALA A 312 16.79 14.98 24.95
CA ALA A 312 17.75 15.76 24.15
C ALA A 312 17.85 17.24 24.55
N GLY A 313 16.97 17.72 25.43
CA GLY A 313 16.78 19.13 25.69
C GLY A 313 15.95 19.80 24.59
N ASP A 314 15.45 21.00 24.87
CA ASP A 314 14.58 21.73 23.94
C ASP A 314 15.39 22.70 23.08
N SER A 315 15.65 22.33 21.85
CA SER A 315 16.31 23.21 20.86
C SER A 315 15.40 23.58 19.68
N LEU A 316 14.09 23.39 19.79
CA LEU A 316 13.18 23.72 18.71
C LEU A 316 12.09 24.73 19.10
N THR A 317 11.67 24.80 20.36
CA THR A 317 10.64 25.75 20.81
C THR A 317 11.02 27.20 20.55
N HIS A 318 12.30 27.54 20.65
CA HIS A 318 12.81 28.89 20.31
C HIS A 318 12.56 29.28 18.86
N GLN A 319 12.51 28.30 17.97
CA GLN A 319 12.25 28.49 16.53
C GLN A 319 10.75 28.44 16.19
N SER A 320 9.88 28.29 17.20
CA SER A 320 8.43 28.38 17.01
C SER A 320 8.05 29.79 16.53
N SER A 321 7.14 29.84 15.59
CA SER A 321 6.73 31.03 14.85
C SER A 321 7.70 31.56 13.79
N MET A 322 8.84 30.91 13.59
CA MET A 322 9.76 31.24 12.50
C MET A 322 9.26 30.64 11.20
N LYS A 323 9.46 31.37 10.10
CA LYS A 323 9.25 30.91 8.75
C LYS A 323 10.39 29.99 8.31
N PHE A 324 10.12 29.11 7.40
CA PHE A 324 11.18 28.28 6.79
C PHE A 324 12.02 29.12 5.84
N SER A 325 13.32 29.00 5.90
CA SER A 325 14.27 29.70 5.03
C SER A 325 15.20 28.70 4.33
N THR A 326 15.47 28.96 3.06
CA THR A 326 16.41 28.22 2.21
C THR A 326 17.48 29.19 1.69
N GLY A 327 18.57 28.70 1.10
CA GLY A 327 19.65 29.55 0.58
C GLY A 327 19.20 30.53 -0.51
N ASP A 328 18.11 30.20 -1.25
CA ASP A 328 17.51 31.04 -2.28
C ASP A 328 16.29 31.83 -1.80
N ARG A 329 15.85 31.64 -0.56
CA ARG A 329 14.69 32.34 0.01
C ARG A 329 14.88 32.62 1.49
N ASP A 330 15.28 33.84 1.78
CA ASP A 330 15.46 34.34 3.14
C ASP A 330 14.12 34.80 3.74
N GLN A 331 13.72 34.19 4.85
CA GLN A 331 12.54 34.52 5.62
C GLN A 331 12.83 34.46 7.14
N ASP A 332 14.11 34.41 7.52
CA ASP A 332 14.51 34.27 8.92
C ASP A 332 14.32 35.58 9.72
N GLY A 333 14.54 35.51 11.04
CA GLY A 333 14.38 36.65 11.94
C GLY A 333 15.65 37.48 12.11
N GLY A 334 16.74 37.11 11.41
CA GLY A 334 18.05 37.72 11.55
C GLY A 334 18.31 38.89 10.60
N SER A 335 19.46 39.56 10.77
CA SER A 335 20.00 40.53 9.82
C SER A 335 20.98 39.90 8.80
N ALA A 336 21.29 38.63 8.99
CA ALA A 336 22.16 37.82 8.13
C ALA A 336 21.41 36.60 7.66
N HIS A 337 21.62 36.20 6.41
CA HIS A 337 20.97 35.06 5.80
C HIS A 337 21.42 33.74 6.46
N CYS A 338 20.60 33.25 7.41
CA CYS A 338 20.95 32.09 8.24
C CYS A 338 21.08 30.81 7.42
N ALA A 339 20.19 30.57 6.46
CA ALA A 339 20.27 29.36 5.63
C ALA A 339 21.55 29.27 4.82
N GLU A 340 22.09 30.40 4.33
CA GLU A 340 23.43 30.48 3.72
C GLU A 340 24.54 30.25 4.74
N SER A 341 24.52 30.96 5.86
CA SER A 341 25.58 30.89 6.87
C SER A 341 25.67 29.53 7.56
N ARG A 342 24.54 28.82 7.67
CA ARG A 342 24.42 27.47 8.24
C ARG A 342 24.52 26.36 7.18
N GLN A 343 24.53 26.73 5.90
CA GLN A 343 24.54 25.80 4.76
C GLN A 343 23.44 24.72 4.87
N GLY A 344 22.24 25.14 5.28
CA GLY A 344 21.11 24.27 5.47
C GLY A 344 19.81 25.07 5.67
N ALA A 345 18.75 24.62 5.08
CA ALA A 345 17.43 25.23 5.22
C ALA A 345 16.77 24.79 6.53
N TRP A 346 16.15 25.74 7.22
CA TRP A 346 15.50 25.48 8.51
C TRP A 346 14.53 26.60 8.90
N TRP A 347 13.83 26.45 10.00
CA TRP A 347 13.07 27.54 10.65
C TRP A 347 14.03 28.42 11.46
N HIS A 348 14.87 29.17 10.79
CA HIS A 348 15.91 29.98 11.42
C HIS A 348 15.34 31.20 12.17
N ASP A 349 15.82 31.41 13.39
CA ASP A 349 15.64 32.62 14.18
C ASP A 349 17.02 33.12 14.62
N GLN A 350 17.52 34.20 14.14
CA GLN A 350 18.90 34.70 14.40
C GLN A 350 19.94 33.56 14.43
N CYS A 351 19.72 32.62 13.55
CA CYS A 351 20.14 31.29 13.25
C CYS A 351 19.68 30.16 14.18
N GLY A 352 19.10 30.42 15.35
CA GLY A 352 18.37 29.44 16.16
C GLY A 352 19.22 28.45 16.98
N TRP A 353 18.58 27.44 17.57
CA TRP A 353 19.14 26.47 18.53
C TRP A 353 19.22 25.05 17.95
N SER A 354 18.80 24.84 16.73
CA SER A 354 18.98 23.58 16.02
C SER A 354 19.10 23.82 14.52
N SER A 355 19.76 22.90 13.84
CA SER A 355 19.82 22.80 12.39
C SER A 355 20.03 21.35 12.00
N LEU A 356 18.98 20.64 11.68
CA LEU A 356 19.06 19.22 11.33
C LEU A 356 19.23 18.99 9.83
N ASN A 357 19.12 20.03 9.01
CA ASN A 357 19.31 20.01 7.57
C ASN A 357 20.68 20.57 7.14
N GLY A 358 21.59 20.81 8.07
CA GLY A 358 22.96 21.21 7.78
C GLY A 358 23.73 20.12 7.01
N ARG A 359 24.94 20.46 6.57
CA ARG A 359 25.83 19.50 5.90
C ARG A 359 26.20 18.35 6.83
N TYR A 360 26.26 17.15 6.28
CA TYR A 360 26.80 16.03 7.05
C TYR A 360 28.30 16.23 7.31
N ARG A 361 28.71 16.04 8.55
CA ARG A 361 30.12 16.14 8.99
C ARG A 361 30.52 14.80 9.59
N ASP A 362 31.59 14.22 9.07
CA ASP A 362 32.13 12.99 9.60
C ASP A 362 32.88 13.26 10.92
N GLY A 363 32.71 12.39 11.90
CA GLY A 363 33.55 12.32 13.08
C GLY A 363 33.21 13.25 14.25
N GLY A 364 32.01 13.82 14.33
CA GLY A 364 31.58 14.57 15.53
C GLY A 364 32.41 15.85 15.80
N THR A 365 32.48 16.71 14.80
CA THR A 365 33.17 17.98 14.89
C THR A 365 32.25 19.08 15.39
N VAL A 366 32.82 20.16 15.98
CA VAL A 366 32.09 21.40 16.28
C VAL A 366 32.00 22.22 14.99
N ASP A 367 30.82 22.23 14.36
CA ASP A 367 30.60 22.95 13.10
C ASP A 367 29.17 23.45 12.97
N LYS A 368 29.00 24.76 13.00
CA LYS A 368 27.69 25.43 12.88
C LYS A 368 26.98 25.17 11.54
N THR A 369 27.68 24.66 10.52
CA THR A 369 27.12 24.30 9.23
C THR A 369 26.66 22.83 9.18
N GLY A 370 26.92 22.07 10.24
CA GLY A 370 26.59 20.66 10.35
C GLY A 370 25.16 20.39 10.83
N ILE A 371 24.92 19.17 11.22
CA ILE A 371 23.67 18.72 11.86
C ILE A 371 23.86 18.85 13.36
N TRP A 372 23.18 19.74 14.03
CA TRP A 372 23.38 19.97 15.45
C TRP A 372 22.08 20.31 16.18
N TRP A 373 22.11 20.08 17.52
CA TRP A 373 21.04 20.33 18.47
C TRP A 373 21.66 20.98 19.71
N TRP A 374 21.44 22.29 19.92
CA TRP A 374 22.18 23.09 20.90
C TRP A 374 22.21 22.48 22.31
N THR A 375 21.05 22.09 22.82
CA THR A 375 20.94 21.51 24.18
C THR A 375 21.52 20.09 24.29
N TRP A 376 22.14 19.57 23.22
CA TRP A 376 22.89 18.32 23.29
C TRP A 376 24.18 18.49 24.09
N SER A 377 24.92 19.57 23.87
CA SER A 377 26.23 19.83 24.43
C SER A 377 26.48 21.29 24.75
N ASP A 378 25.53 22.19 24.54
CA ASP A 378 25.66 23.66 24.60
C ASP A 378 26.68 24.20 23.59
N ASP A 379 26.87 23.48 22.44
CA ASP A 379 27.75 23.85 21.33
C ASP A 379 27.22 23.31 20.00
N TYR A 380 27.93 23.54 18.89
CA TYR A 380 27.64 23.07 17.55
C TYR A 380 28.21 21.66 17.28
N ASP A 381 28.19 20.78 18.27
CA ASP A 381 28.57 19.38 18.11
C ASP A 381 27.72 18.70 17.06
N THR A 382 28.35 18.19 16.01
CA THR A 382 27.65 17.59 14.91
C THR A 382 27.18 16.17 15.25
N LEU A 383 25.94 15.89 14.87
CA LEU A 383 25.29 14.61 15.11
C LEU A 383 25.52 13.64 13.96
N LYS A 384 25.58 12.35 14.29
CA LYS A 384 25.69 11.25 13.35
C LYS A 384 24.38 10.96 12.65
N LYS A 385 23.26 11.00 13.42
CA LYS A 385 21.91 10.75 12.90
C LYS A 385 20.91 11.73 13.49
N ALA A 386 19.95 12.08 12.66
CA ALA A 386 18.76 12.79 13.07
C ALA A 386 17.54 12.26 12.30
N GLU A 387 16.45 12.03 12.99
CA GLU A 387 15.18 11.66 12.34
C GLU A 387 14.04 12.44 12.97
N MET A 388 13.26 13.10 12.11
CA MET A 388 12.03 13.80 12.51
C MET A 388 10.83 13.00 12.01
N LYS A 389 9.89 12.78 12.90
CA LYS A 389 8.69 12.00 12.59
C LYS A 389 7.47 12.56 13.33
N ILE A 390 6.32 12.47 12.69
CA ILE A 390 5.06 13.00 13.22
C ILE A 390 3.98 11.91 13.26
N ARG A 391 3.05 12.03 14.20
CA ARG A 391 1.82 11.23 14.23
C ARG A 391 0.70 11.99 14.94
N PRO A 392 -0.58 11.64 14.73
CA PRO A 392 -1.69 12.18 15.50
C PRO A 392 -1.58 11.83 16.99
N THR A 393 -1.99 12.79 17.86
CA THR A 393 -2.08 12.62 19.32
C THR A 393 -3.41 12.04 19.74
#